data_c3da6965d8fbc84663f124752578164e
#
_entry.id   c3da6965d8fbc84663f124752578164e
#
_cell.length_a   1.000
_cell.length_b   1.000
_cell.length_c   1.000
_cell.angle_alpha   90.00
_cell.angle_beta   90.00
_cell.angle_gamma   90.00
#
_symmetry.space_group_name_H-M   'P 1'
#
loop_
_entity.id
_entity.type
_entity.pdbx_description
1 polymer ?
#
loop_
_entity_poly.entity_id
_entity_poly.type
_entity_poly.pdbx_seq_one_letter_code
_entity_poly.pdbx_strand_id
1 'polypeptide(L)'
;MNNDLQNTLYKLAQSGLSDNPAYSALLQDYTKYHAVLFIEGSIFMLIFIMLNMYFWQKFMKLPKSKFRQWTFEKKAYFGFGVGSIVMFLFMLLIVMANLSNVLNPQEGFKQTIPDIAIPQAGTQKALMYQAVNLWAQSGNNQMPSILQNEIRKRLSWQQPKAIICSVLLVVFFAFTNYIWQRLISFSQTSNSIWERKEKVLIATGIVNIPITLLLMLMALANTQASFAPITLTLLFS
;
A
#
# COMPACT_ATOMS: atom_id res chain seq x y z
N MET A 1 0.19 -35.82 1.57
CA MET A 1 0.60 -34.74 2.51
C MET A 1 0.18 -33.35 2.02
N ASN A 2 -0.85 -33.26 1.17
CA ASN A 2 -0.93 -32.11 0.28
C ASN A 2 -1.88 -30.97 0.67
N ASN A 3 -2.84 -31.15 1.56
CA ASN A 3 -3.80 -30.09 1.88
C ASN A 3 -4.17 -30.06 3.37
N ASP A 4 -3.33 -30.65 4.24
CA ASP A 4 -3.69 -30.81 5.65
C ASP A 4 -3.92 -29.48 6.36
N LEU A 5 -3.06 -28.50 6.12
CA LEU A 5 -3.23 -27.16 6.70
C LEU A 5 -4.49 -26.47 6.15
N GLN A 6 -4.69 -26.48 4.83
CA GLN A 6 -5.89 -25.87 4.21
C GLN A 6 -7.16 -26.52 4.74
N ASN A 7 -7.19 -27.87 4.81
CA ASN A 7 -8.33 -28.62 5.34
C ASN A 7 -8.61 -28.32 6.82
N THR A 8 -7.55 -28.21 7.64
CA THR A 8 -7.68 -27.85 9.05
C THR A 8 -8.23 -26.44 9.22
N LEU A 9 -7.65 -25.47 8.53
CA LEU A 9 -8.11 -24.07 8.59
C LEU A 9 -9.55 -23.93 8.07
N TYR A 10 -9.90 -24.65 7.00
CA TYR A 10 -11.25 -24.63 6.46
C TYR A 10 -12.28 -25.20 7.45
N LYS A 11 -11.96 -26.32 8.13
CA LYS A 11 -12.82 -26.88 9.17
C LYS A 11 -13.00 -25.91 10.34
N LEU A 12 -11.92 -25.26 10.80
CA LEU A 12 -11.98 -24.26 11.87
C LEU A 12 -12.82 -23.05 11.45
N ALA A 13 -12.66 -22.59 10.21
CA ALA A 13 -13.44 -21.48 9.68
C ALA A 13 -14.95 -21.83 9.54
N GLN A 14 -15.30 -23.07 9.21
CA GLN A 14 -16.69 -23.52 9.12
C GLN A 14 -17.33 -23.72 10.49
N SER A 15 -16.60 -24.25 11.46
CA SER A 15 -17.13 -24.53 12.79
C SER A 15 -17.39 -23.27 13.62
N GLY A 16 -16.93 -22.10 13.16
CA GLY A 16 -17.08 -20.82 13.90
C GLY A 16 -16.36 -20.83 15.25
N LEU A 17 -15.39 -21.74 15.44
CA LEU A 17 -14.62 -21.90 16.68
C LEU A 17 -13.71 -20.68 16.91
N SER A 18 -14.33 -19.59 17.39
CA SER A 18 -13.61 -18.43 17.94
C SER A 18 -12.70 -18.79 19.12
N ASP A 19 -12.96 -19.93 19.75
CA ASP A 19 -12.25 -20.39 20.96
C ASP A 19 -10.92 -21.11 20.66
N ASN A 20 -10.54 -21.27 19.38
CA ASN A 20 -9.23 -21.79 19.02
C ASN A 20 -8.22 -20.63 18.93
N PRO A 21 -7.26 -20.52 19.90
CA PRO A 21 -6.31 -19.42 19.95
C PRO A 21 -5.42 -19.30 18.70
N ALA A 22 -5.05 -20.43 18.10
CA ALA A 22 -4.23 -20.45 16.88
C ALA A 22 -5.02 -19.87 15.69
N TYR A 23 -6.27 -20.28 15.52
CA TYR A 23 -7.15 -19.75 14.49
C TYR A 23 -7.44 -18.26 14.71
N SER A 24 -7.72 -17.86 15.96
CA SER A 24 -7.92 -16.45 16.32
C SER A 24 -6.70 -15.59 16.01
N ALA A 25 -5.48 -16.07 16.26
CA ALA A 25 -4.26 -15.35 15.94
C ALA A 25 -4.08 -15.18 14.41
N LEU A 26 -4.36 -16.21 13.63
CA LEU A 26 -4.32 -16.17 12.16
C LEU A 26 -5.35 -15.20 11.60
N LEU A 27 -6.59 -15.27 12.08
CA LEU A 27 -7.68 -14.38 11.68
C LEU A 27 -7.41 -12.93 12.06
N GLN A 28 -6.86 -12.68 13.24
CA GLN A 28 -6.49 -11.34 13.68
C GLN A 28 -5.38 -10.74 12.80
N ASP A 29 -4.37 -11.53 12.45
CA ASP A 29 -3.29 -11.07 11.58
C ASP A 29 -3.80 -10.80 10.15
N TYR A 30 -4.68 -11.65 9.63
CA TYR A 30 -5.39 -11.43 8.37
C TYR A 30 -6.22 -10.12 8.40
N THR A 31 -6.95 -9.90 9.48
CA THR A 31 -7.73 -8.66 9.65
C THR A 31 -6.81 -7.44 9.66
N LYS A 32 -5.69 -7.49 10.38
CA LYS A 32 -4.68 -6.42 10.37
C LYS A 32 -4.11 -6.17 8.99
N TYR A 33 -3.88 -7.22 8.20
CA TYR A 33 -3.39 -7.11 6.83
C TYR A 33 -4.28 -6.20 5.98
N HIS A 34 -5.59 -6.40 6.02
CA HIS A 34 -6.55 -5.61 5.28
C HIS A 34 -6.85 -4.25 5.94
N ALA A 35 -6.86 -4.19 7.28
CA ALA A 35 -7.10 -2.94 8.00
C ALA A 35 -6.02 -1.89 7.77
N VAL A 36 -4.75 -2.29 7.68
CA VAL A 36 -3.64 -1.36 7.38
C VAL A 36 -3.84 -0.72 6.01
N LEU A 37 -4.09 -1.52 4.96
CA LEU A 37 -4.35 -0.98 3.62
C LEU A 37 -5.63 -0.13 3.55
N PHE A 38 -6.67 -0.51 4.28
CA PHE A 38 -7.90 0.28 4.37
C PHE A 38 -7.64 1.65 5.00
N ILE A 39 -6.90 1.70 6.12
CA ILE A 39 -6.60 2.95 6.84
C ILE A 39 -5.66 3.83 6.02
N GLU A 40 -4.51 3.29 5.59
CA GLU A 40 -3.52 4.04 4.82
C GLU A 40 -4.07 4.49 3.47
N GLY A 41 -4.78 3.61 2.77
CA GLY A 41 -5.46 3.93 1.52
C GLY A 41 -6.48 5.04 1.68
N SER A 42 -7.26 5.04 2.78
CA SER A 42 -8.21 6.10 3.10
C SER A 42 -7.53 7.43 3.38
N ILE A 43 -6.38 7.44 4.07
CA ILE A 43 -5.60 8.65 4.32
C ILE A 43 -5.10 9.23 2.98
N PHE A 44 -4.50 8.41 2.11
CA PHE A 44 -4.04 8.87 0.80
C PHE A 44 -5.21 9.31 -0.10
N MET A 45 -6.33 8.61 -0.06
CA MET A 45 -7.55 9.01 -0.76
C MET A 45 -8.00 10.43 -0.36
N LEU A 46 -8.03 10.74 0.94
CA LEU A 46 -8.36 12.07 1.44
C LEU A 46 -7.32 13.13 0.99
N ILE A 47 -6.03 12.80 1.03
CA ILE A 47 -4.97 13.69 0.52
C ILE A 47 -5.21 14.01 -0.96
N PHE A 48 -5.50 13.01 -1.80
CA PHE A 48 -5.76 13.24 -3.23
C PHE A 48 -7.05 14.03 -3.48
N ILE A 49 -8.09 13.88 -2.67
CA ILE A 49 -9.27 14.76 -2.72
C ILE A 49 -8.88 16.21 -2.45
N MET A 50 -8.12 16.48 -1.39
CA MET A 50 -7.67 17.83 -1.05
C MET A 50 -6.79 18.44 -2.13
N LEU A 51 -5.84 17.67 -2.67
CA LEU A 51 -4.99 18.10 -3.79
C LEU A 51 -5.81 18.38 -5.05
N ASN A 52 -6.77 17.53 -5.36
CA ASN A 52 -7.68 17.73 -6.49
C ASN A 52 -8.45 19.03 -6.36
N MET A 53 -9.09 19.28 -5.21
CA MET A 53 -9.81 20.52 -4.94
C MET A 53 -8.90 21.76 -5.09
N TYR A 54 -7.68 21.68 -4.54
CA TYR A 54 -6.71 22.76 -4.63
C TYR A 54 -6.32 23.06 -6.08
N PHE A 55 -5.97 22.06 -6.87
CA PHE A 55 -5.52 22.24 -8.25
C PHE A 55 -6.65 22.74 -9.15
N TRP A 56 -7.87 22.21 -9.00
CA TRP A 56 -9.02 22.72 -9.76
C TRP A 56 -9.40 24.14 -9.37
N GLN A 57 -9.36 24.52 -8.10
CA GLN A 57 -9.58 25.91 -7.68
C GLN A 57 -8.54 26.87 -8.30
N LYS A 58 -7.27 26.48 -8.33
CA LYS A 58 -6.22 27.26 -8.98
C LYS A 58 -6.44 27.35 -10.49
N PHE A 59 -6.73 26.23 -11.14
CA PHE A 59 -7.01 26.17 -12.57
C PHE A 59 -8.20 27.06 -12.98
N MET A 60 -9.29 27.03 -12.23
CA MET A 60 -10.50 27.81 -12.51
C MET A 60 -10.34 29.33 -12.33
N LYS A 61 -9.40 29.75 -11.50
CA LYS A 61 -9.08 31.17 -11.30
C LYS A 61 -8.28 31.79 -12.46
N LEU A 62 -7.67 30.94 -13.31
CA LEU A 62 -6.88 31.44 -14.44
C LEU A 62 -7.77 31.81 -15.64
N PRO A 63 -7.33 32.78 -16.51
CA PRO A 63 -8.11 33.26 -17.64
C PRO A 63 -8.60 32.15 -18.55
N LYS A 64 -9.86 32.24 -18.99
CA LYS A 64 -10.44 31.31 -19.97
C LYS A 64 -9.77 31.54 -21.34
N SER A 65 -9.12 30.50 -21.87
CA SER A 65 -8.47 30.53 -23.20
C SER A 65 -8.55 29.12 -23.82
N LYS A 66 -8.34 29.04 -25.15
CA LYS A 66 -8.22 27.72 -25.83
C LYS A 66 -6.99 26.97 -25.31
N PHE A 67 -7.05 25.65 -25.27
CA PHE A 67 -5.97 24.79 -24.73
C PHE A 67 -4.57 25.09 -25.30
N ARG A 68 -4.50 25.42 -26.60
CA ARG A 68 -3.25 25.77 -27.29
C ARG A 68 -2.59 27.04 -26.75
N GLN A 69 -3.40 27.95 -26.16
CA GLN A 69 -2.96 29.24 -25.60
C GLN A 69 -2.77 29.21 -24.09
N TRP A 70 -2.89 28.04 -23.45
CA TRP A 70 -2.72 27.94 -22.01
C TRP A 70 -1.28 28.26 -21.61
N THR A 71 -1.15 29.02 -20.54
CA THR A 71 0.13 29.27 -19.88
C THR A 71 0.66 27.97 -19.29
N PHE A 72 1.96 27.92 -18.99
CA PHE A 72 2.59 26.79 -18.30
C PHE A 72 1.88 26.48 -16.99
N GLU A 73 1.62 27.51 -16.17
CA GLU A 73 0.89 27.41 -14.91
C GLU A 73 -0.47 26.71 -15.08
N LYS A 74 -1.25 27.15 -16.09
CA LYS A 74 -2.57 26.56 -16.35
C LYS A 74 -2.48 25.10 -16.76
N LYS A 75 -1.50 24.73 -17.58
CA LYS A 75 -1.23 23.33 -17.96
C LYS A 75 -0.81 22.48 -16.77
N ALA A 76 0.04 23.03 -15.89
CA ALA A 76 0.51 22.37 -14.69
C ALA A 76 -0.66 22.05 -13.73
N TYR A 77 -1.50 23.06 -13.39
CA TYR A 77 -2.66 22.83 -12.52
C TYR A 77 -3.68 21.87 -13.12
N PHE A 78 -3.92 21.92 -14.43
CA PHE A 78 -4.77 20.93 -15.09
C PHE A 78 -4.19 19.54 -15.02
N GLY A 79 -2.90 19.36 -15.33
CA GLY A 79 -2.22 18.07 -15.28
C GLY A 79 -2.23 17.47 -13.88
N PHE A 80 -1.94 18.27 -12.83
CA PHE A 80 -2.02 17.82 -11.44
C PHE A 80 -3.45 17.54 -10.99
N GLY A 81 -4.44 18.32 -11.46
CA GLY A 81 -5.84 18.05 -11.18
C GLY A 81 -6.27 16.69 -11.72
N VAL A 82 -5.98 16.42 -13.01
CA VAL A 82 -6.27 15.11 -13.63
C VAL A 82 -5.50 13.98 -12.95
N GLY A 83 -4.20 14.17 -12.68
CA GLY A 83 -3.38 13.19 -11.98
C GLY A 83 -3.93 12.85 -10.59
N SER A 84 -4.40 13.86 -9.84
CA SER A 84 -5.02 13.65 -8.52
C SER A 84 -6.32 12.86 -8.60
N ILE A 85 -7.14 13.05 -9.66
CA ILE A 85 -8.35 12.24 -9.88
C ILE A 85 -7.96 10.77 -10.13
N VAL A 86 -7.00 10.53 -11.00
CA VAL A 86 -6.53 9.17 -11.31
C VAL A 86 -6.04 8.47 -10.04
N MET A 87 -5.22 9.16 -9.24
CA MET A 87 -4.70 8.61 -7.98
C MET A 87 -5.79 8.42 -6.93
N PHE A 88 -6.76 9.33 -6.85
CA PHE A 88 -7.94 9.16 -6.00
C PHE A 88 -8.71 7.88 -6.37
N LEU A 89 -9.01 7.67 -7.66
CA LEU A 89 -9.71 6.46 -8.11
C LEU A 89 -8.91 5.21 -7.82
N PHE A 90 -7.60 5.25 -7.99
CA PHE A 90 -6.72 4.13 -7.66
C PHE A 90 -6.75 3.80 -6.16
N MET A 91 -6.67 4.82 -5.28
CA MET A 91 -6.78 4.61 -3.83
C MET A 91 -8.17 4.14 -3.42
N LEU A 92 -9.22 4.63 -4.08
CA LEU A 92 -10.59 4.17 -3.86
C LEU A 92 -10.72 2.67 -4.13
N LEU A 93 -10.11 2.15 -5.21
CA LEU A 93 -10.10 0.72 -5.50
C LEU A 93 -9.40 -0.08 -4.38
N ILE A 94 -8.25 0.40 -3.87
CA ILE A 94 -7.55 -0.24 -2.75
C ILE A 94 -8.44 -0.26 -1.50
N VAL A 95 -9.06 0.86 -1.16
CA VAL A 95 -9.96 0.98 0.01
C VAL A 95 -11.13 0.02 -0.12
N MET A 96 -11.81 0.01 -1.27
CA MET A 96 -12.97 -0.85 -1.50
C MET A 96 -12.62 -2.34 -1.50
N ALA A 97 -11.48 -2.73 -2.09
CA ALA A 97 -11.00 -4.11 -2.09
C ALA A 97 -10.68 -4.64 -0.67
N ASN A 98 -10.34 -3.75 0.26
CA ASN A 98 -10.00 -4.15 1.64
C ASN A 98 -11.18 -4.01 2.61
N LEU A 99 -12.18 -3.19 2.28
CA LEU A 99 -13.33 -2.89 3.16
C LEU A 99 -14.11 -4.16 3.54
N SER A 100 -14.42 -5.02 2.57
CA SER A 100 -15.18 -6.25 2.80
C SER A 100 -14.46 -7.20 3.76
N ASN A 101 -13.13 -7.31 3.64
CA ASN A 101 -12.30 -8.16 4.48
C ASN A 101 -12.12 -7.61 5.90
N VAL A 102 -12.24 -6.28 6.07
CA VAL A 102 -12.25 -5.65 7.40
C VAL A 102 -13.60 -5.83 8.08
N LEU A 103 -14.70 -5.71 7.33
CA LEU A 103 -16.06 -5.85 7.88
C LEU A 103 -16.43 -7.31 8.16
N ASN A 104 -16.00 -8.24 7.31
CA ASN A 104 -16.31 -9.66 7.40
C ASN A 104 -15.03 -10.50 7.31
N PRO A 105 -14.11 -10.40 8.31
CA PRO A 105 -12.80 -11.02 8.22
C PRO A 105 -12.82 -12.54 8.17
N GLN A 106 -13.80 -13.19 8.80
CA GLN A 106 -13.94 -14.65 8.78
C GLN A 106 -14.23 -15.18 7.37
N GLU A 107 -15.15 -14.56 6.67
CA GLU A 107 -15.50 -14.96 5.30
C GLU A 107 -14.35 -14.65 4.34
N GLY A 108 -13.71 -13.48 4.46
CA GLY A 108 -12.54 -13.14 3.65
C GLY A 108 -11.37 -14.09 3.89
N PHE A 109 -11.08 -14.44 5.15
CA PHE A 109 -10.02 -15.41 5.49
C PHE A 109 -10.32 -16.79 4.91
N LYS A 110 -11.57 -17.25 5.02
CA LYS A 110 -12.01 -18.53 4.46
C LYS A 110 -11.81 -18.60 2.95
N GLN A 111 -12.09 -17.50 2.22
CA GLN A 111 -11.88 -17.41 0.77
C GLN A 111 -10.40 -17.44 0.39
N THR A 112 -9.48 -17.02 1.26
CA THR A 112 -8.03 -17.03 1.03
C THR A 112 -7.36 -18.38 1.36
N ILE A 113 -8.00 -19.29 2.11
CA ILE A 113 -7.43 -20.59 2.48
C ILE A 113 -6.97 -21.40 1.26
N PRO A 114 -7.74 -21.49 0.16
CA PRO A 114 -7.31 -22.22 -1.05
C PRO A 114 -6.04 -21.67 -1.70
N ASP A 115 -5.74 -20.37 -1.51
CA ASP A 115 -4.58 -19.70 -2.09
C ASP A 115 -3.29 -19.96 -1.30
N ILE A 116 -3.38 -20.57 -0.11
CA ILE A 116 -2.23 -21.00 0.67
C ILE A 116 -1.43 -22.01 -0.14
N ALA A 117 -0.20 -21.64 -0.54
CA ALA A 117 0.63 -22.48 -1.38
C ALA A 117 0.94 -23.83 -0.71
N ILE A 118 0.99 -24.89 -1.50
CA ILE A 118 1.40 -26.23 -1.04
C ILE A 118 2.92 -26.32 -1.17
N PRO A 119 3.68 -26.37 -0.06
CA PRO A 119 5.13 -26.39 -0.13
C PRO A 119 5.66 -27.74 -0.62
N GLN A 120 6.81 -27.73 -1.29
CA GLN A 120 7.49 -28.96 -1.68
C GLN A 120 7.94 -29.73 -0.43
N ALA A 121 7.77 -31.06 -0.44
CA ALA A 121 8.21 -31.94 0.63
C ALA A 121 9.72 -31.81 0.91
N GLY A 122 10.11 -31.88 2.19
CA GLY A 122 11.51 -31.76 2.60
C GLY A 122 12.07 -30.31 2.67
N THR A 123 11.27 -29.30 2.33
CA THR A 123 11.68 -27.87 2.46
C THR A 123 11.41 -27.33 3.87
N GLN A 124 12.16 -26.29 4.28
CA GLN A 124 11.91 -25.56 5.53
C GLN A 124 10.48 -25.00 5.58
N LYS A 125 9.95 -24.58 4.43
CA LYS A 125 8.57 -24.13 4.28
C LYS A 125 7.58 -25.26 4.61
N ALA A 126 7.82 -26.49 4.15
CA ALA A 126 6.97 -27.65 4.48
C ALA A 126 6.95 -27.95 5.98
N LEU A 127 8.10 -27.86 6.65
CA LEU A 127 8.20 -28.02 8.10
C LEU A 127 7.42 -26.93 8.85
N MET A 128 7.51 -25.68 8.39
CA MET A 128 6.75 -24.57 8.96
C MET A 128 5.24 -24.80 8.81
N TYR A 129 4.77 -25.21 7.63
CA TYR A 129 3.35 -25.47 7.37
C TYR A 129 2.83 -26.65 8.21
N GLN A 130 3.64 -27.68 8.38
CA GLN A 130 3.31 -28.80 9.29
C GLN A 130 3.18 -28.32 10.73
N ALA A 131 4.11 -27.50 11.21
CA ALA A 131 4.05 -26.94 12.56
C ALA A 131 2.82 -26.03 12.76
N VAL A 132 2.47 -25.21 11.75
CA VAL A 132 1.25 -24.37 11.78
C VAL A 132 -0.01 -25.24 11.79
N ASN A 133 -0.03 -26.33 11.03
CA ASN A 133 -1.15 -27.27 11.01
C ASN A 133 -1.36 -27.93 12.38
N LEU A 134 -0.28 -28.43 13.01
CA LEU A 134 -0.34 -28.98 14.35
C LEU A 134 -0.77 -27.94 15.40
N TRP A 135 -0.29 -26.71 15.28
CA TRP A 135 -0.70 -25.61 16.14
C TRP A 135 -2.19 -25.29 16.00
N ALA A 136 -2.70 -25.23 14.76
CA ALA A 136 -4.11 -25.02 14.49
C ALA A 136 -4.99 -26.16 15.01
N GLN A 137 -4.54 -27.41 14.90
CA GLN A 137 -5.25 -28.60 15.42
C GLN A 137 -5.27 -28.65 16.94
N SER A 138 -4.13 -28.35 17.60
CA SER A 138 -4.02 -28.38 19.06
C SER A 138 -4.74 -27.25 19.78
N GLY A 139 -4.98 -26.11 19.07
CA GLY A 139 -5.54 -24.91 19.67
C GLY A 139 -4.66 -24.29 20.77
N ASN A 140 -3.36 -24.55 20.74
CA ASN A 140 -2.44 -24.06 21.77
C ASN A 140 -2.22 -22.53 21.60
N ASN A 141 -2.05 -21.82 22.73
CA ASN A 141 -1.73 -20.37 22.72
C ASN A 141 -0.31 -20.07 22.23
N GLN A 142 0.61 -21.05 22.29
CA GLN A 142 1.99 -20.82 21.91
C GLN A 142 2.19 -21.06 20.41
N MET A 143 2.57 -19.98 19.73
CA MET A 143 2.96 -20.05 18.32
C MET A 143 4.22 -20.90 18.14
N PRO A 144 4.30 -21.78 17.12
CA PRO A 144 5.47 -22.59 16.83
C PRO A 144 6.74 -21.75 16.65
N SER A 145 7.85 -22.18 17.23
CA SER A 145 9.14 -21.47 17.17
C SER A 145 9.65 -21.25 15.75
N ILE A 146 9.41 -22.22 14.85
CA ILE A 146 9.76 -22.09 13.43
C ILE A 146 9.01 -20.94 12.75
N LEU A 147 7.72 -20.75 13.03
CA LEU A 147 6.93 -19.63 12.51
C LEU A 147 7.41 -18.31 13.13
N GLN A 148 7.66 -18.29 14.45
CA GLN A 148 8.19 -17.09 15.12
C GLN A 148 9.54 -16.63 14.52
N ASN A 149 10.43 -17.56 14.20
CA ASN A 149 11.72 -17.26 13.60
C ASN A 149 11.58 -16.69 12.19
N GLU A 150 10.70 -17.24 11.35
CA GLU A 150 10.44 -16.70 10.01
C GLU A 150 9.80 -15.31 10.06
N ILE A 151 8.86 -15.09 10.99
CA ILE A 151 8.28 -13.77 11.25
C ILE A 151 9.38 -12.77 11.67
N ARG A 152 10.22 -13.14 12.64
CA ARG A 152 11.32 -12.27 13.11
C ARG A 152 12.28 -11.92 11.99
N LYS A 153 12.67 -12.90 11.18
CA LYS A 153 13.51 -12.70 10.00
C LYS A 153 12.86 -11.75 8.99
N ARG A 154 11.57 -11.91 8.73
CA ARG A 154 10.83 -11.01 7.83
C ARG A 154 10.76 -9.59 8.37
N LEU A 155 10.39 -9.43 9.65
CA LEU A 155 10.27 -8.11 10.29
C LEU A 155 11.60 -7.37 10.38
N SER A 156 12.73 -8.07 10.56
CA SER A 156 14.06 -7.45 10.68
C SER A 156 14.46 -6.59 9.47
N TRP A 157 13.85 -6.80 8.31
CA TRP A 157 14.11 -6.00 7.13
C TRP A 157 12.86 -5.34 6.52
N GLN A 158 11.63 -5.78 6.85
CA GLN A 158 10.43 -5.08 6.42
C GLN A 158 10.21 -3.77 7.19
N GLN A 159 10.42 -3.77 8.51
CA GLN A 159 10.27 -2.56 9.34
C GLN A 159 11.23 -1.44 8.94
N PRO A 160 12.56 -1.66 8.78
CA PRO A 160 13.45 -0.63 8.26
C PRO A 160 13.03 -0.10 6.89
N LYS A 161 12.57 -0.97 5.98
CA LYS A 161 12.08 -0.54 4.66
C LYS A 161 10.84 0.33 4.76
N ALA A 162 9.88 0.00 5.62
CA ALA A 162 8.70 0.82 5.85
C ALA A 162 9.08 2.23 6.28
N ILE A 163 9.99 2.35 7.27
CA ILE A 163 10.48 3.63 7.77
C ILE A 163 11.22 4.41 6.68
N ILE A 164 12.18 3.78 6.00
CA ILE A 164 12.98 4.43 4.94
C ILE A 164 12.08 4.91 3.81
N CYS A 165 11.16 4.07 3.31
CA CYS A 165 10.25 4.45 2.23
C CYS A 165 9.33 5.60 2.64
N SER A 166 8.83 5.61 3.88
CA SER A 166 7.98 6.68 4.40
C SER A 166 8.74 8.01 4.53
N VAL A 167 9.97 7.99 5.04
CA VAL A 167 10.83 9.19 5.13
C VAL A 167 11.15 9.70 3.73
N LEU A 168 11.58 8.83 2.82
CA LEU A 168 11.88 9.22 1.44
C LEU A 168 10.63 9.76 0.73
N LEU A 169 9.45 9.19 0.96
CA LEU A 169 8.19 9.70 0.42
C LEU A 169 7.97 11.16 0.82
N VAL A 170 8.13 11.49 2.11
CA VAL A 170 7.97 12.86 2.59
C VAL A 170 8.99 13.80 1.95
N VAL A 171 10.25 13.39 1.87
CA VAL A 171 11.34 14.19 1.26
C VAL A 171 11.07 14.44 -0.23
N PHE A 172 10.74 13.39 -0.99
CA PHE A 172 10.48 13.50 -2.42
C PHE A 172 9.18 14.27 -2.71
N PHE A 173 8.16 14.14 -1.88
CA PHE A 173 6.94 14.94 -1.98
C PHE A 173 7.21 16.43 -1.75
N ALA A 174 7.98 16.77 -0.71
CA ALA A 174 8.38 18.15 -0.44
C ALA A 174 9.23 18.72 -1.59
N PHE A 175 10.17 17.93 -2.11
CA PHE A 175 11.01 18.32 -3.24
C PHE A 175 10.19 18.52 -4.53
N THR A 176 9.24 17.64 -4.82
CA THR A 176 8.30 17.81 -5.93
C THR A 176 7.54 19.13 -5.81
N ASN A 177 6.96 19.41 -4.64
CA ASN A 177 6.26 20.68 -4.40
C ASN A 177 7.15 21.90 -4.62
N TYR A 178 8.38 21.86 -4.09
CA TYR A 178 9.35 22.95 -4.25
C TYR A 178 9.67 23.22 -5.73
N ILE A 179 9.98 22.18 -6.51
CA ILE A 179 10.29 22.31 -7.94
C ILE A 179 9.11 22.96 -8.70
N TRP A 180 7.91 22.42 -8.50
CA TRP A 180 6.74 22.89 -9.25
C TRP A 180 6.30 24.29 -8.84
N GLN A 181 6.37 24.64 -7.55
CA GLN A 181 6.13 26.01 -7.10
C GLN A 181 7.12 26.99 -7.72
N ARG A 182 8.41 26.65 -7.77
CA ARG A 182 9.44 27.48 -8.41
C ARG A 182 9.19 27.66 -9.91
N LEU A 183 8.85 26.59 -10.63
CA LEU A 183 8.54 26.64 -12.07
C LEU A 183 7.29 27.48 -12.35
N ILE A 184 6.25 27.35 -11.54
CA ILE A 184 5.02 28.15 -11.68
C ILE A 184 5.32 29.63 -11.42
N SER A 185 6.03 29.95 -10.34
CA SER A 185 6.43 31.34 -10.04
C SER A 185 7.28 31.94 -11.15
N PHE A 186 8.24 31.20 -11.69
CA PHE A 186 9.05 31.63 -12.82
C PHE A 186 8.19 31.91 -14.06
N SER A 187 7.21 31.07 -14.35
CA SER A 187 6.33 31.22 -15.51
C SER A 187 5.39 32.43 -15.45
N GLN A 188 5.17 33.00 -14.25
CA GLN A 188 4.36 34.19 -14.04
C GLN A 188 5.12 35.50 -14.31
N THR A 189 6.45 35.43 -14.42
CA THR A 189 7.27 36.63 -14.74
C THR A 189 7.13 36.99 -16.22
N SER A 190 6.80 38.21 -16.50
CA SER A 190 6.30 38.72 -17.80
C SER A 190 7.21 38.49 -19.03
N ASN A 191 8.52 38.24 -18.84
CA ASN A 191 9.49 38.06 -19.92
C ASN A 191 10.35 36.77 -19.67
N SER A 192 9.77 35.73 -19.09
CA SER A 192 10.52 34.52 -18.77
C SER A 192 10.95 33.76 -20.03
N ILE A 193 12.22 33.85 -20.37
CA ILE A 193 12.84 33.00 -21.37
C ILE A 193 13.25 31.71 -20.68
N TRP A 194 12.72 30.55 -21.15
CA TRP A 194 13.05 29.24 -20.62
C TRP A 194 14.48 28.84 -21.00
N GLU A 195 15.42 29.10 -20.09
CA GLU A 195 16.81 28.74 -20.22
C GLU A 195 17.05 27.24 -19.96
N ARG A 196 18.29 26.81 -20.03
CA ARG A 196 18.67 25.42 -19.78
C ARG A 196 18.33 24.97 -18.36
N LYS A 197 18.46 25.88 -17.37
CA LYS A 197 18.17 25.60 -15.94
C LYS A 197 16.71 25.23 -15.72
N GLU A 198 15.77 25.99 -16.28
CA GLU A 198 14.33 25.76 -16.16
C GLU A 198 13.91 24.48 -16.87
N LYS A 199 14.49 24.19 -18.03
CA LYS A 199 14.26 22.93 -18.76
C LYS A 199 14.72 21.71 -17.97
N VAL A 200 15.86 21.78 -17.28
CA VAL A 200 16.36 20.73 -16.38
C VAL A 200 15.41 20.58 -15.18
N LEU A 201 14.95 21.70 -14.58
CA LEU A 201 13.98 21.63 -13.49
C LEU A 201 12.67 20.95 -13.90
N ILE A 202 12.16 21.24 -15.12
CA ILE A 202 10.97 20.56 -15.64
C ILE A 202 11.22 19.06 -15.76
N ALA A 203 12.33 18.67 -16.38
CA ALA A 203 12.68 17.25 -16.53
C ALA A 203 12.80 16.55 -15.16
N THR A 204 13.47 17.19 -14.20
CA THR A 204 13.58 16.70 -12.83
C THR A 204 12.20 16.58 -12.17
N GLY A 205 11.34 17.60 -12.30
CA GLY A 205 9.98 17.56 -11.74
C GLY A 205 9.12 16.45 -12.34
N ILE A 206 9.21 16.22 -13.65
CA ILE A 206 8.49 15.14 -14.33
C ILE A 206 8.96 13.76 -13.85
N VAL A 207 10.28 13.55 -13.71
CA VAL A 207 10.84 12.28 -13.23
C VAL A 207 10.53 12.05 -11.75
N ASN A 208 10.48 13.12 -10.95
CA ASN A 208 10.25 13.01 -9.51
C ASN A 208 8.81 12.57 -9.15
N ILE A 209 7.81 12.86 -10.01
CA ILE A 209 6.41 12.45 -9.78
C ILE A 209 6.30 10.91 -9.70
N PRO A 210 6.69 10.12 -10.72
CA PRO A 210 6.57 8.66 -10.64
C PRO A 210 7.43 8.07 -9.53
N ILE A 211 8.58 8.65 -9.19
CA ILE A 211 9.39 8.20 -8.04
C ILE A 211 8.61 8.41 -6.74
N THR A 212 7.98 9.57 -6.55
CA THR A 212 7.18 9.85 -5.35
C THR A 212 5.99 8.87 -5.23
N LEU A 213 5.31 8.57 -6.35
CA LEU A 213 4.21 7.61 -6.38
C LEU A 213 4.70 6.18 -6.09
N LEU A 214 5.84 5.79 -6.64
CA LEU A 214 6.45 4.49 -6.34
C LEU A 214 6.82 4.37 -4.85
N LEU A 215 7.42 5.40 -4.26
CA LEU A 215 7.74 5.43 -2.83
C LEU A 215 6.48 5.32 -1.97
N MET A 216 5.37 5.94 -2.39
CA MET A 216 4.07 5.80 -1.71
C MET A 216 3.59 4.35 -1.73
N LEU A 217 3.63 3.67 -2.87
CA LEU A 217 3.25 2.26 -2.97
C LEU A 217 4.18 1.35 -2.16
N MET A 218 5.49 1.64 -2.16
CA MET A 218 6.46 0.91 -1.34
C MET A 218 6.24 1.14 0.15
N ALA A 219 5.89 2.36 0.57
CA ALA A 219 5.53 2.65 1.96
C ALA A 219 4.30 1.83 2.38
N LEU A 220 3.20 1.89 1.61
CA LEU A 220 1.99 1.09 1.85
C LEU A 220 2.31 -0.41 2.01
N ALA A 221 3.01 -1.00 1.03
CA ALA A 221 3.30 -2.43 1.02
C ALA A 221 4.20 -2.86 2.20
N ASN A 222 5.22 -2.07 2.54
CA ASN A 222 6.13 -2.42 3.64
C ASN A 222 5.50 -2.17 5.01
N THR A 223 4.64 -1.15 5.16
CA THR A 223 3.88 -0.94 6.39
C THR A 223 2.92 -2.10 6.62
N GLN A 224 2.13 -2.47 5.62
CA GLN A 224 1.25 -3.65 5.68
C GLN A 224 2.02 -4.91 6.09
N ALA A 225 3.18 -5.15 5.46
CA ALA A 225 4.04 -6.28 5.76
C ALA A 225 4.57 -6.30 7.21
N SER A 226 4.75 -5.12 7.81
CA SER A 226 5.22 -4.97 9.18
C SER A 226 4.15 -5.24 10.21
N PHE A 227 2.88 -4.96 9.90
CA PHE A 227 1.75 -5.13 10.83
C PHE A 227 1.07 -6.49 10.75
N ALA A 228 1.18 -7.20 9.62
CA ALA A 228 0.56 -8.50 9.40
C ALA A 228 1.57 -9.55 8.88
N PRO A 229 2.58 -9.89 9.70
CA PRO A 229 3.69 -10.74 9.26
C PRO A 229 3.29 -12.21 9.11
N ILE A 230 2.29 -12.73 9.84
CA ILE A 230 1.85 -14.12 9.75
C ILE A 230 1.20 -14.37 8.39
N THR A 231 0.21 -13.54 8.03
CA THR A 231 -0.52 -13.61 6.76
C THR A 231 0.46 -13.59 5.59
N LEU A 232 1.40 -12.65 5.60
CA LEU A 232 2.42 -12.56 4.55
C LEU A 232 3.38 -13.75 4.53
N THR A 233 3.72 -14.33 5.68
CA THR A 233 4.59 -15.48 5.74
C THR A 233 3.90 -16.75 5.24
N LEU A 234 2.58 -16.87 5.42
CA LEU A 234 1.83 -18.04 4.97
C LEU A 234 1.34 -17.92 3.51
N LEU A 235 0.90 -16.72 3.08
CA LEU A 235 0.32 -16.54 1.76
C LEU A 235 1.36 -16.20 0.68
N PHE A 236 2.42 -15.44 1.02
CA PHE A 236 3.35 -14.85 0.04
C PHE A 236 4.81 -15.26 0.26
N SER A 237 5.07 -16.42 0.84
CA SER A 237 6.43 -16.95 1.08
C SER A 237 6.86 -17.96 0.02
#